data_e8f3bb0819d81e3a3142c7a52db6885f
#
_entry.id   e8f3bb0819d81e3a3142c7a52db6885f
#
_cell.length_a   1.000
_cell.length_b   1.000
_cell.length_c   1.000
_cell.angle_alpha   90.00
_cell.angle_beta   90.00
_cell.angle_gamma   90.00
#
_symmetry.space_group_name_H-M   'P 1'
#
loop_
_entity.id
_entity.type
_entity.pdbx_description
1 polymer ?
#
loop_
_entity_poly.entity_id
_entity_poly.type
_entity_poly.pdbx_seq_one_letter_code
_entity_poly.pdbx_strand_id
1 'polypeptide(L)'
;LRGDGSILAGHSDSGPLFDGTAVRIATGARIPPETTAVIRSEHARVDTSAQQLHADREVIPGQDIRPRGQECRSGDRLLPALAVVTPPVLGLAAAAGYDELVTFARPRVEVLVLGDELLTSSLPHDGLIRDALGPMIGPWLRALGAEVVATRRLGDDAEALHRAVTTSEADVVVTTGGTAAGPVDHVHPVLRKAGAELLVDQVAVRPGHPMLLARLAPGKYLVGLPGNPLAAVSGLLTLAEPLLRGLAGRPAPAPYSAPLRDEVHGHPHDTRLVPVVHRDDRLVPLHYNGPAMLRGTAAADGLAVVPPGGASAGDELEVLDLPWATLTPWIPSDAGRCFT
;
A
#
# COMPACT_ATOMS: atom_id res chain seq x y z
N LEU A 1 -11.32 -8.35 -54.44
CA LEU A 1 -11.93 -7.80 -53.21
C LEU A 1 -13.41 -8.17 -53.16
N ARG A 2 -13.92 -8.58 -52.01
CA ARG A 2 -15.33 -8.93 -51.85
C ARG A 2 -16.11 -7.71 -51.34
N GLY A 3 -16.81 -7.01 -52.26
CA GLY A 3 -17.74 -5.89 -51.94
C GLY A 3 -17.08 -4.63 -51.37
N ASP A 4 -17.84 -3.55 -51.29
CA ASP A 4 -17.44 -2.23 -50.76
C ASP A 4 -17.55 -2.16 -49.22
N GLY A 5 -17.96 -3.24 -48.57
CA GLY A 5 -18.18 -3.27 -47.12
C GLY A 5 -16.95 -3.70 -46.30
N SER A 6 -16.61 -2.89 -45.27
CA SER A 6 -15.63 -3.31 -44.24
C SER A 6 -16.34 -4.06 -43.13
N ILE A 7 -15.73 -5.14 -42.63
CA ILE A 7 -16.20 -5.81 -41.42
C ILE A 7 -15.77 -4.99 -40.21
N LEU A 8 -16.72 -4.51 -39.45
CA LEU A 8 -16.48 -3.69 -38.27
C LEU A 8 -16.36 -4.57 -36.99
N ALA A 9 -15.64 -4.07 -36.02
CA ALA A 9 -15.59 -4.72 -34.70
C ALA A 9 -17.00 -4.78 -34.09
N GLY A 10 -17.33 -5.90 -33.43
CA GLY A 10 -18.66 -6.12 -32.86
C GLY A 10 -19.72 -6.64 -33.83
N HIS A 11 -19.42 -6.78 -35.12
CA HIS A 11 -20.31 -7.35 -36.13
C HIS A 11 -19.88 -8.79 -36.46
N SER A 12 -20.85 -9.71 -36.53
CA SER A 12 -20.56 -11.16 -36.63
C SER A 12 -20.96 -11.80 -37.95
N ASP A 13 -21.51 -11.03 -38.91
CA ASP A 13 -22.20 -11.59 -40.08
C ASP A 13 -21.31 -11.54 -41.32
N SER A 14 -20.29 -12.36 -41.39
CA SER A 14 -19.52 -12.60 -42.59
C SER A 14 -19.46 -14.11 -42.85
N GLY A 15 -20.04 -14.52 -43.99
CA GLY A 15 -19.86 -15.86 -44.49
C GLY A 15 -18.38 -16.21 -44.75
N PRO A 16 -18.03 -17.48 -45.08
CA PRO A 16 -16.66 -17.90 -45.29
C PRO A 16 -15.94 -17.10 -46.37
N LEU A 17 -14.65 -16.84 -46.16
CA LEU A 17 -13.78 -16.20 -47.14
C LEU A 17 -13.21 -17.27 -48.06
N PHE A 18 -13.58 -17.24 -49.35
CA PHE A 18 -13.11 -18.22 -50.32
C PHE A 18 -11.63 -17.94 -50.68
N ASP A 19 -10.93 -19.00 -51.08
CA ASP A 19 -9.55 -18.86 -51.52
C ASP A 19 -9.41 -17.90 -52.70
N GLY A 20 -8.30 -17.13 -52.72
CA GLY A 20 -8.08 -16.06 -53.70
C GLY A 20 -8.89 -14.81 -53.48
N THR A 21 -9.67 -14.69 -52.39
CA THR A 21 -10.45 -13.51 -52.07
C THR A 21 -9.93 -12.75 -50.85
N ALA A 22 -10.20 -11.48 -50.78
CA ALA A 22 -9.90 -10.65 -49.61
C ALA A 22 -11.09 -9.74 -49.27
N VAL A 23 -11.22 -9.42 -47.98
CA VAL A 23 -12.21 -8.49 -47.45
C VAL A 23 -11.54 -7.49 -46.53
N ARG A 24 -11.99 -6.25 -46.58
CA ARG A 24 -11.48 -5.23 -45.67
C ARG A 24 -12.07 -5.42 -44.28
N ILE A 25 -11.23 -5.37 -43.24
CA ILE A 25 -11.66 -5.50 -41.85
C ILE A 25 -11.12 -4.33 -41.00
N ALA A 26 -11.85 -3.97 -39.95
CA ALA A 26 -11.36 -3.08 -38.91
C ALA A 26 -10.47 -3.85 -37.90
N THR A 27 -9.54 -3.14 -37.28
CA THR A 27 -8.74 -3.70 -36.18
C THR A 27 -9.65 -4.26 -35.08
N GLY A 28 -9.36 -5.48 -34.63
CA GLY A 28 -10.16 -6.16 -33.61
C GLY A 28 -11.48 -6.78 -34.11
N ALA A 29 -11.79 -6.67 -35.41
CA ALA A 29 -12.94 -7.34 -35.99
C ALA A 29 -12.79 -8.86 -35.99
N ARG A 30 -13.90 -9.59 -35.85
CA ARG A 30 -13.91 -11.03 -36.04
C ARG A 30 -13.63 -11.35 -37.50
N ILE A 31 -12.63 -12.16 -37.74
CA ILE A 31 -12.29 -12.60 -39.10
C ILE A 31 -13.34 -13.60 -39.62
N PRO A 32 -13.64 -13.60 -40.94
CA PRO A 32 -14.47 -14.63 -41.55
C PRO A 32 -13.89 -16.03 -41.36
N PRO A 33 -14.72 -17.05 -41.33
CA PRO A 33 -14.22 -18.43 -41.44
C PRO A 33 -13.34 -18.59 -42.69
N GLU A 34 -12.41 -19.51 -42.67
CA GLU A 34 -11.44 -19.81 -43.75
C GLU A 34 -10.42 -18.70 -44.04
N THR A 35 -10.37 -17.64 -43.23
CA THR A 35 -9.31 -16.61 -43.37
C THR A 35 -7.97 -17.23 -43.00
N THR A 36 -6.99 -17.14 -43.90
CA THR A 36 -5.64 -17.70 -43.70
C THR A 36 -4.66 -16.70 -43.13
N ALA A 37 -4.82 -15.41 -43.40
CA ALA A 37 -3.94 -14.35 -42.88
C ALA A 37 -4.62 -12.98 -42.93
N VAL A 38 -4.07 -12.00 -42.19
CA VAL A 38 -4.43 -10.60 -42.28
C VAL A 38 -3.24 -9.81 -42.81
N ILE A 39 -3.48 -8.98 -43.83
CA ILE A 39 -2.48 -8.09 -44.41
C ILE A 39 -2.74 -6.67 -43.88
N ARG A 40 -1.77 -6.06 -43.27
CA ARG A 40 -1.86 -4.68 -42.80
C ARG A 40 -1.97 -3.71 -43.99
N SER A 41 -2.75 -2.66 -43.84
CA SER A 41 -2.97 -1.69 -44.90
C SER A 41 -1.70 -1.02 -45.43
N GLU A 42 -0.69 -0.82 -44.57
CA GLU A 42 0.62 -0.29 -44.95
C GLU A 42 1.48 -1.24 -45.80
N HIS A 43 1.07 -2.50 -45.93
CA HIS A 43 1.73 -3.56 -46.72
C HIS A 43 0.84 -4.09 -47.83
N ALA A 44 -0.20 -3.35 -48.18
CA ALA A 44 -1.16 -3.76 -49.17
C ALA A 44 -1.51 -2.61 -50.14
N ARG A 45 -1.55 -2.92 -51.44
CA ARG A 45 -2.05 -2.00 -52.46
C ARG A 45 -3.34 -2.55 -53.06
N VAL A 46 -4.36 -1.72 -53.12
CA VAL A 46 -5.65 -2.05 -53.73
C VAL A 46 -5.73 -1.42 -55.10
N ASP A 47 -5.87 -2.25 -56.11
CA ASP A 47 -6.27 -1.84 -57.44
C ASP A 47 -7.80 -1.91 -57.53
N THR A 48 -8.43 -0.74 -57.44
CA THR A 48 -9.89 -0.66 -57.47
C THR A 48 -10.45 -0.94 -58.87
N SER A 49 -9.67 -0.71 -59.93
CA SER A 49 -10.08 -0.94 -61.30
C SER A 49 -10.08 -2.43 -61.65
N ALA A 50 -9.09 -3.15 -61.17
CA ALA A 50 -8.98 -4.58 -61.34
C ALA A 50 -9.65 -5.38 -60.20
N GLN A 51 -10.14 -4.70 -59.14
CA GLN A 51 -10.65 -5.32 -57.91
C GLN A 51 -9.64 -6.32 -57.27
N GLN A 52 -8.35 -5.98 -57.32
CA GLN A 52 -7.28 -6.81 -56.84
C GLN A 52 -6.58 -6.20 -55.60
N LEU A 53 -6.11 -7.07 -54.70
CA LEU A 53 -5.27 -6.73 -53.60
C LEU A 53 -3.86 -7.27 -53.87
N HIS A 54 -2.85 -6.43 -53.80
CA HIS A 54 -1.44 -6.80 -53.92
C HIS A 54 -0.76 -6.62 -52.58
N ALA A 55 -0.14 -7.69 -52.06
CA ALA A 55 0.69 -7.61 -50.87
C ALA A 55 2.13 -7.19 -51.29
N ASP A 56 2.72 -6.23 -50.59
CA ASP A 56 4.08 -5.76 -50.81
C ASP A 56 5.14 -6.65 -50.14
N ARG A 57 4.71 -7.67 -49.38
CA ARG A 57 5.52 -8.63 -48.66
C ARG A 57 4.91 -10.03 -48.76
N GLU A 58 5.71 -11.04 -48.49
CA GLU A 58 5.25 -12.40 -48.32
C GLU A 58 4.24 -12.45 -47.17
N VAL A 59 3.13 -13.16 -47.39
CA VAL A 59 2.05 -13.33 -46.40
C VAL A 59 2.17 -14.74 -45.82
N ILE A 60 2.39 -14.79 -44.52
CA ILE A 60 2.54 -16.05 -43.80
C ILE A 60 1.19 -16.51 -43.23
N PRO A 61 0.76 -17.75 -43.38
CA PRO A 61 -0.45 -18.26 -42.76
C PRO A 61 -0.49 -18.00 -41.25
N GLY A 62 -1.63 -17.47 -40.73
CA GLY A 62 -1.79 -17.06 -39.34
C GLY A 62 -1.31 -15.66 -39.00
N GLN A 63 -0.65 -14.98 -39.95
CA GLN A 63 -0.13 -13.64 -39.73
C GLN A 63 -1.21 -12.66 -39.29
N ASP A 64 -0.92 -11.88 -38.24
CA ASP A 64 -1.80 -10.85 -37.65
C ASP A 64 -3.20 -11.34 -37.24
N ILE A 65 -3.38 -12.66 -37.11
CA ILE A 65 -4.56 -13.32 -36.54
C ILE A 65 -4.32 -13.63 -35.07
N ARG A 66 -5.20 -13.14 -34.19
CA ARG A 66 -5.19 -13.56 -32.79
C ARG A 66 -6.06 -14.82 -32.62
N PRO A 67 -5.47 -16.00 -32.38
CA PRO A 67 -6.25 -17.20 -32.21
C PRO A 67 -7.02 -17.18 -30.89
N ARG A 68 -8.19 -17.81 -30.87
CA ARG A 68 -8.97 -17.99 -29.64
C ARG A 68 -8.15 -18.79 -28.60
N GLY A 69 -8.11 -18.27 -27.36
CA GLY A 69 -7.35 -18.90 -26.27
C GLY A 69 -5.84 -18.64 -26.35
N GLN A 70 -5.40 -17.59 -27.05
CA GLN A 70 -3.99 -17.19 -27.09
C GLN A 70 -3.52 -16.69 -25.73
N GLU A 71 -4.33 -15.91 -25.03
CA GLU A 71 -4.00 -15.36 -23.72
C GLU A 71 -4.41 -16.31 -22.59
N CYS A 72 -5.65 -16.80 -22.63
CA CYS A 72 -6.16 -17.74 -21.64
C CYS A 72 -7.29 -18.60 -22.23
N ARG A 73 -7.51 -19.76 -21.63
CA ARG A 73 -8.59 -20.70 -21.97
C ARG A 73 -9.53 -20.89 -20.80
N SER A 74 -10.72 -21.36 -21.08
CA SER A 74 -11.68 -21.74 -20.01
C SER A 74 -11.04 -22.77 -19.07
N GLY A 75 -11.05 -22.48 -17.77
CA GLY A 75 -10.45 -23.31 -16.73
C GLY A 75 -9.01 -22.93 -16.35
N ASP A 76 -8.37 -22.04 -17.11
CA ASP A 76 -7.05 -21.56 -16.74
C ASP A 76 -7.12 -20.68 -15.46
N ARG A 77 -6.14 -20.87 -14.57
CA ARG A 77 -5.96 -19.97 -13.44
C ARG A 77 -5.28 -18.68 -13.93
N LEU A 78 -6.02 -17.58 -13.96
CA LEU A 78 -5.48 -16.27 -14.41
C LEU A 78 -4.52 -15.67 -13.40
N LEU A 79 -4.83 -15.78 -12.10
CA LEU A 79 -4.05 -15.24 -11.00
C LEU A 79 -4.12 -16.18 -9.78
N PRO A 80 -3.09 -16.17 -8.92
CA PRO A 80 -3.16 -16.89 -7.66
C PRO A 80 -4.19 -16.25 -6.72
N ALA A 81 -4.71 -17.02 -5.76
CA ALA A 81 -5.46 -16.47 -4.65
C ALA A 81 -4.59 -15.46 -3.89
N LEU A 82 -5.20 -14.43 -3.30
CA LEU A 82 -4.56 -13.34 -2.58
C LEU A 82 -3.73 -12.37 -3.45
N ALA A 83 -3.82 -12.48 -4.78
CA ALA A 83 -3.23 -11.47 -5.65
C ALA A 83 -3.84 -10.09 -5.36
N VAL A 84 -3.01 -9.07 -5.32
CA VAL A 84 -3.48 -7.69 -5.13
C VAL A 84 -4.26 -7.25 -6.36
N VAL A 85 -5.46 -6.73 -6.16
CA VAL A 85 -6.31 -6.20 -7.25
C VAL A 85 -5.76 -4.85 -7.71
N THR A 86 -4.94 -4.90 -8.75
CA THR A 86 -4.39 -3.71 -9.43
C THR A 86 -5.25 -3.34 -10.64
N PRO A 87 -5.10 -2.12 -11.23
CA PRO A 87 -5.83 -1.78 -12.45
C PRO A 87 -5.70 -2.81 -13.60
N PRO A 88 -4.51 -3.38 -13.91
CA PRO A 88 -4.39 -4.46 -14.89
C PRO A 88 -5.17 -5.73 -14.52
N VAL A 89 -5.27 -6.06 -13.22
CA VAL A 89 -6.07 -7.20 -12.75
C VAL A 89 -7.55 -6.99 -13.02
N LEU A 90 -8.07 -5.78 -12.82
CA LEU A 90 -9.45 -5.44 -13.17
C LEU A 90 -9.68 -5.57 -14.67
N GLY A 91 -8.75 -5.10 -15.50
CA GLY A 91 -8.82 -5.24 -16.96
C GLY A 91 -8.80 -6.70 -17.40
N LEU A 92 -7.93 -7.51 -16.82
CA LEU A 92 -7.85 -8.95 -17.11
C LEU A 92 -9.14 -9.67 -16.70
N ALA A 93 -9.68 -9.39 -15.53
CA ALA A 93 -10.94 -9.97 -15.05
C ALA A 93 -12.09 -9.61 -16.00
N ALA A 94 -12.25 -8.35 -16.37
CA ALA A 94 -13.26 -7.90 -17.29
C ALA A 94 -13.10 -8.55 -18.67
N ALA A 95 -11.88 -8.64 -19.21
CA ALA A 95 -11.60 -9.29 -20.49
C ALA A 95 -11.92 -10.80 -20.46
N ALA A 96 -11.80 -11.44 -19.28
CA ALA A 96 -12.16 -12.83 -19.06
C ALA A 96 -13.66 -13.03 -18.75
N GLY A 97 -14.47 -11.97 -18.72
CA GLY A 97 -15.93 -12.01 -18.54
C GLY A 97 -16.39 -12.00 -17.08
N TYR A 98 -15.56 -11.53 -16.16
CA TYR A 98 -15.94 -11.36 -14.75
C TYR A 98 -16.42 -9.94 -14.49
N ASP A 99 -17.64 -9.79 -13.98
CA ASP A 99 -18.20 -8.48 -13.57
C ASP A 99 -17.86 -8.15 -12.12
N GLU A 100 -17.56 -9.16 -11.30
CA GLU A 100 -17.27 -9.03 -9.89
C GLU A 100 -16.06 -9.89 -9.47
N LEU A 101 -15.31 -9.42 -8.46
CA LEU A 101 -14.25 -10.18 -7.81
C LEU A 101 -14.53 -10.30 -6.31
N VAL A 102 -14.36 -11.49 -5.76
CA VAL A 102 -14.41 -11.72 -4.31
C VAL A 102 -13.07 -11.27 -3.71
N THR A 103 -13.11 -10.24 -2.87
CA THR A 103 -11.91 -9.65 -2.26
C THR A 103 -12.04 -9.57 -0.75
N PHE A 104 -10.92 -9.47 -0.04
CA PHE A 104 -10.94 -9.04 1.35
C PHE A 104 -11.41 -7.58 1.44
N ALA A 105 -12.26 -7.29 2.41
CA ALA A 105 -12.62 -5.92 2.72
C ALA A 105 -11.39 -5.14 3.21
N ARG A 106 -11.37 -3.83 2.97
CA ARG A 106 -10.38 -2.95 3.60
C ARG A 106 -10.70 -2.85 5.08
N PRO A 107 -9.70 -3.03 5.99
CA PRO A 107 -9.93 -2.81 7.41
C PRO A 107 -10.43 -1.40 7.67
N ARG A 108 -11.53 -1.27 8.39
CA ARG A 108 -12.11 0.01 8.81
C ARG A 108 -11.43 0.47 10.09
N VAL A 109 -10.85 1.66 10.08
CA VAL A 109 -10.06 2.17 11.20
C VAL A 109 -10.65 3.47 11.72
N GLU A 110 -10.82 3.56 13.02
CA GLU A 110 -11.12 4.80 13.73
C GLU A 110 -9.90 5.27 14.52
N VAL A 111 -9.55 6.56 14.40
CA VAL A 111 -8.43 7.17 15.11
C VAL A 111 -8.94 8.05 16.24
N LEU A 112 -8.46 7.80 17.45
CA LEU A 112 -8.76 8.58 18.65
C LEU A 112 -7.48 9.31 19.09
N VAL A 113 -7.45 10.62 18.89
CA VAL A 113 -6.35 11.51 19.30
C VAL A 113 -6.62 11.97 20.71
N LEU A 114 -5.76 11.56 21.67
CA LEU A 114 -5.94 11.79 23.10
C LEU A 114 -5.01 12.89 23.59
N GLY A 115 -5.50 13.74 24.48
CA GLY A 115 -4.75 14.76 25.21
C GLY A 115 -5.37 16.14 25.14
N ASP A 116 -5.55 16.76 26.30
CA ASP A 116 -6.04 18.12 26.45
C ASP A 116 -4.98 19.16 26.06
N GLU A 117 -3.69 18.77 26.07
CA GLU A 117 -2.56 19.62 25.69
C GLU A 117 -2.43 19.87 24.18
N LEU A 118 -3.23 19.18 23.34
CA LEU A 118 -3.06 19.17 21.90
C LEU A 118 -3.80 20.30 21.18
N LEU A 119 -3.06 21.21 20.57
CA LEU A 119 -3.56 22.28 19.72
C LEU A 119 -3.81 21.79 18.29
N THR A 120 -4.94 22.16 17.71
CA THR A 120 -5.28 21.90 16.29
C THR A 120 -4.76 22.99 15.34
N SER A 121 -4.53 24.18 15.87
CA SER A 121 -4.03 25.37 15.14
C SER A 121 -3.12 26.19 16.06
N SER A 122 -2.50 27.21 15.56
CA SER A 122 -1.60 28.12 16.28
C SER A 122 -0.23 27.52 16.63
N LEU A 123 0.65 28.33 17.15
CA LEU A 123 1.93 27.91 17.69
C LEU A 123 1.76 27.41 19.13
N PRO A 124 2.65 26.53 19.62
CA PRO A 124 2.67 26.11 21.02
C PRO A 124 2.73 27.31 21.98
N HIS A 125 1.94 27.26 23.05
CA HIS A 125 1.89 28.26 24.10
C HIS A 125 1.35 27.66 25.41
N ASP A 126 1.69 28.24 26.54
CA ASP A 126 1.17 27.94 27.87
C ASP A 126 1.15 26.42 28.22
N GLY A 127 2.17 25.68 27.80
CA GLY A 127 2.29 24.23 27.98
C GLY A 127 1.52 23.40 26.97
N LEU A 128 0.72 24.01 26.10
CA LEU A 128 0.03 23.33 25.02
C LEU A 128 0.98 23.11 23.84
N ILE A 129 0.86 21.96 23.18
CA ILE A 129 1.70 21.57 22.05
C ILE A 129 0.86 21.38 20.78
N ARG A 130 1.51 21.51 19.63
CA ARG A 130 0.85 21.27 18.35
C ARG A 130 0.69 19.77 18.11
N ASP A 131 -0.55 19.34 17.85
CA ASP A 131 -0.79 17.97 17.43
C ASP A 131 -0.11 17.65 16.10
N ALA A 132 0.82 16.70 16.14
CA ALA A 132 1.53 16.17 14.98
C ALA A 132 0.97 14.83 14.51
N LEU A 133 0.36 14.05 15.40
CA LEU A 133 -0.11 12.70 15.12
C LEU A 133 -1.47 12.68 14.42
N GLY A 134 -2.40 13.54 14.84
CA GLY A 134 -3.73 13.63 14.23
C GLY A 134 -3.69 13.80 12.71
N PRO A 135 -2.96 14.78 12.16
CA PRO A 135 -2.82 14.95 10.71
C PRO A 135 -2.02 13.84 10.04
N MET A 136 -1.13 13.13 10.75
CA MET A 136 -0.23 12.13 10.18
C MET A 136 -0.87 10.74 10.07
N ILE A 137 -1.56 10.28 11.11
CA ILE A 137 -1.97 8.87 11.23
C ILE A 137 -3.02 8.49 10.19
N GLY A 138 -4.01 9.33 9.93
CA GLY A 138 -5.04 9.03 8.93
C GLY A 138 -4.46 8.78 7.53
N PRO A 139 -3.65 9.67 6.95
CA PRO A 139 -2.95 9.41 5.69
C PRO A 139 -2.05 8.17 5.72
N TRP A 140 -1.34 7.92 6.82
CA TRP A 140 -0.51 6.72 7.00
C TRP A 140 -1.31 5.43 6.87
N LEU A 141 -2.41 5.32 7.63
CA LEU A 141 -3.28 4.15 7.60
C LEU A 141 -3.90 3.92 6.22
N ARG A 142 -4.25 5.00 5.49
CA ARG A 142 -4.73 4.89 4.10
C ARG A 142 -3.64 4.38 3.16
N ALA A 143 -2.39 4.80 3.33
CA ALA A 143 -1.25 4.27 2.56
C ALA A 143 -1.03 2.78 2.82
N LEU A 144 -1.33 2.29 4.03
CA LEU A 144 -1.35 0.86 4.36
C LEU A 144 -2.58 0.12 3.80
N GLY A 145 -3.51 0.82 3.16
CA GLY A 145 -4.69 0.24 2.52
C GLY A 145 -5.92 0.17 3.41
N ALA A 146 -5.92 0.78 4.60
CA ALA A 146 -7.07 0.86 5.47
C ALA A 146 -8.07 1.93 5.02
N GLU A 147 -9.34 1.76 5.39
CA GLU A 147 -10.38 2.78 5.32
C GLU A 147 -10.47 3.51 6.67
N VAL A 148 -10.02 4.77 6.70
CA VAL A 148 -10.15 5.59 7.92
C VAL A 148 -11.54 6.19 7.95
N VAL A 149 -12.40 5.61 8.79
CA VAL A 149 -13.82 5.97 8.88
C VAL A 149 -14.07 7.22 9.74
N ALA A 150 -13.21 7.45 10.74
CA ALA A 150 -13.27 8.65 11.59
C ALA A 150 -11.89 8.97 12.19
N THR A 151 -11.69 10.25 12.49
CA THR A 151 -10.63 10.74 13.38
C THR A 151 -11.28 11.67 14.37
N ARG A 152 -11.29 11.28 15.65
CA ARG A 152 -11.89 12.04 16.74
C ARG A 152 -10.82 12.47 17.74
N ARG A 153 -11.04 13.62 18.36
CA ARG A 153 -10.23 14.12 19.47
C ARG A 153 -10.99 13.93 20.76
N LEU A 154 -10.30 13.44 21.77
CA LEU A 154 -10.81 13.25 23.11
C LEU A 154 -9.84 13.88 24.08
N GLY A 155 -10.36 14.59 25.07
CA GLY A 155 -9.59 15.05 26.22
C GLY A 155 -9.24 13.88 27.15
N ASP A 156 -8.61 14.23 28.27
CA ASP A 156 -8.16 13.28 29.30
C ASP A 156 -9.33 12.77 30.16
N ASP A 157 -10.38 12.26 29.51
CA ASP A 157 -11.63 11.73 30.09
C ASP A 157 -11.73 10.22 29.82
N ALA A 158 -11.52 9.42 30.87
CA ALA A 158 -11.60 7.96 30.81
C ALA A 158 -12.98 7.44 30.38
N GLU A 159 -14.09 8.12 30.76
CA GLU A 159 -15.43 7.70 30.39
C GLU A 159 -15.74 8.03 28.92
N ALA A 160 -15.27 9.16 28.43
CA ALA A 160 -15.37 9.50 27.01
C ALA A 160 -14.58 8.52 26.16
N LEU A 161 -13.35 8.16 26.58
CA LEU A 161 -12.54 7.17 25.91
C LEU A 161 -13.21 5.77 25.94
N HIS A 162 -13.72 5.37 27.10
CA HIS A 162 -14.43 4.09 27.23
C HIS A 162 -15.63 4.01 26.28
N ARG A 163 -16.47 5.04 26.24
CA ARG A 163 -17.60 5.10 25.30
C ARG A 163 -17.13 5.03 23.86
N ALA A 164 -16.10 5.81 23.50
CA ALA A 164 -15.57 5.83 22.14
C ALA A 164 -15.08 4.44 21.68
N VAL A 165 -14.35 3.74 22.56
CA VAL A 165 -13.80 2.39 22.27
C VAL A 165 -14.93 1.35 22.16
N THR A 166 -15.89 1.37 23.08
CA THR A 166 -16.94 0.34 23.15
C THR A 166 -18.07 0.51 22.13
N THR A 167 -18.28 1.73 21.61
CA THR A 167 -19.30 2.01 20.60
C THR A 167 -18.76 2.10 19.19
N SER A 168 -17.45 1.97 19.01
CA SER A 168 -16.84 1.99 17.67
C SER A 168 -17.31 0.81 16.82
N GLU A 169 -17.71 1.10 15.59
CA GLU A 169 -18.04 0.08 14.58
C GLU A 169 -16.84 -0.26 13.67
N ALA A 170 -15.67 0.33 13.91
CA ALA A 170 -14.46 0.03 13.19
C ALA A 170 -13.91 -1.36 13.55
N ASP A 171 -13.16 -1.96 12.63
CA ASP A 171 -12.43 -3.21 12.87
C ASP A 171 -11.22 -2.96 13.79
N VAL A 172 -10.63 -1.76 13.67
CA VAL A 172 -9.48 -1.34 14.46
C VAL A 172 -9.69 0.07 14.99
N VAL A 173 -9.52 0.25 16.30
CA VAL A 173 -9.39 1.56 16.95
C VAL A 173 -7.91 1.83 17.16
N VAL A 174 -7.42 2.99 16.73
CA VAL A 174 -6.05 3.44 16.97
C VAL A 174 -6.09 4.64 17.91
N THR A 175 -5.43 4.54 19.07
CA THR A 175 -5.27 5.68 19.99
C THR A 175 -3.88 6.29 19.88
N THR A 176 -3.75 7.60 20.13
CA THR A 176 -2.47 8.29 20.24
C THR A 176 -2.32 8.86 21.64
N GLY A 177 -1.27 8.48 22.35
CA GLY A 177 -1.09 8.81 23.76
C GLY A 177 -1.88 7.92 24.71
N GLY A 178 -1.78 8.19 26.00
CA GLY A 178 -2.49 7.50 27.05
C GLY A 178 -2.09 6.04 27.30
N THR A 179 -0.97 5.59 26.74
CA THR A 179 -0.49 4.19 26.82
C THR A 179 0.59 3.95 27.88
N ALA A 180 1.12 5.00 28.51
CA ALA A 180 2.09 4.89 29.57
C ALA A 180 1.41 4.62 30.94
N ALA A 181 2.08 4.85 32.04
CA ALA A 181 1.58 4.61 33.40
C ALA A 181 1.39 5.91 34.19
N GLY A 182 1.18 7.04 33.51
CA GLY A 182 0.91 8.34 34.13
C GLY A 182 -0.52 8.52 34.61
N PRO A 183 -0.81 9.59 35.34
CA PRO A 183 -2.11 9.84 35.94
C PRO A 183 -3.24 10.10 34.93
N VAL A 184 -2.90 10.50 33.69
CA VAL A 184 -3.83 10.73 32.58
C VAL A 184 -3.78 9.65 31.51
N ASP A 185 -3.02 8.57 31.75
CA ASP A 185 -2.91 7.42 30.83
C ASP A 185 -4.10 6.45 31.05
N HIS A 186 -5.19 6.70 30.37
CA HIS A 186 -6.46 6.01 30.57
C HIS A 186 -6.67 4.74 29.72
N VAL A 187 -5.78 4.43 28.75
CA VAL A 187 -6.00 3.32 27.82
C VAL A 187 -6.07 1.98 28.54
N HIS A 188 -5.12 1.64 29.43
CA HIS A 188 -5.13 0.39 30.17
C HIS A 188 -6.35 0.23 31.12
N PRO A 189 -6.73 1.23 31.93
CA PRO A 189 -7.97 1.17 32.73
C PRO A 189 -9.23 0.97 31.87
N VAL A 190 -9.31 1.67 30.73
CA VAL A 190 -10.44 1.56 29.81
C VAL A 190 -10.53 0.17 29.18
N LEU A 191 -9.42 -0.39 28.73
CA LEU A 191 -9.37 -1.75 28.18
C LEU A 191 -9.81 -2.80 29.20
N ARG A 192 -9.35 -2.68 30.46
CA ARG A 192 -9.80 -3.57 31.55
C ARG A 192 -11.29 -3.44 31.81
N LYS A 193 -11.83 -2.22 31.87
CA LYS A 193 -13.26 -1.97 32.06
C LYS A 193 -14.09 -2.51 30.89
N ALA A 194 -13.59 -2.45 29.67
CA ALA A 194 -14.23 -3.00 28.48
C ALA A 194 -14.12 -4.54 28.36
N GLY A 195 -13.40 -5.20 29.24
CA GLY A 195 -13.16 -6.66 29.18
C GLY A 195 -12.26 -7.06 27.99
N ALA A 196 -11.44 -6.16 27.52
CA ALA A 196 -10.54 -6.42 26.39
C ALA A 196 -9.38 -7.36 26.80
N GLU A 197 -8.93 -8.16 25.87
CA GLU A 197 -7.76 -9.02 26.02
C GLU A 197 -6.52 -8.29 25.50
N LEU A 198 -5.54 -8.05 26.35
CA LEU A 198 -4.24 -7.53 25.94
C LEU A 198 -3.45 -8.64 25.23
N LEU A 199 -3.18 -8.45 23.94
CA LEU A 199 -2.37 -9.35 23.12
C LEU A 199 -0.89 -8.98 23.19
N VAL A 200 -0.59 -7.69 23.22
CA VAL A 200 0.74 -7.12 23.43
C VAL A 200 0.60 -5.99 24.44
N ASP A 201 1.39 -6.03 25.50
CA ASP A 201 1.50 -4.98 26.50
C ASP A 201 2.95 -4.61 26.67
N GLN A 202 3.33 -3.46 26.08
CA GLN A 202 4.71 -3.01 25.95
C GLN A 202 5.55 -3.87 24.98
N VAL A 203 6.53 -3.24 24.35
CA VAL A 203 7.48 -3.89 23.43
C VAL A 203 8.90 -3.41 23.75
N ALA A 204 9.87 -4.31 23.71
CA ALA A 204 11.27 -3.99 23.94
C ALA A 204 11.89 -3.25 22.74
N VAL A 205 11.31 -2.07 22.40
CA VAL A 205 11.72 -1.22 21.28
C VAL A 205 11.87 0.24 21.71
N ARG A 206 12.83 0.95 21.16
CA ARG A 206 13.08 2.37 21.38
C ARG A 206 13.21 3.15 20.07
N PRO A 207 12.46 4.28 19.95
CA PRO A 207 11.35 4.68 20.81
C PRO A 207 10.12 3.81 20.53
N GLY A 208 9.17 3.79 21.50
CA GLY A 208 7.90 3.09 21.28
C GLY A 208 7.50 2.10 22.37
N HIS A 209 8.35 1.88 23.37
CA HIS A 209 8.14 0.90 24.44
C HIS A 209 6.68 0.77 24.96
N PRO A 210 5.93 1.85 25.29
CA PRO A 210 4.58 1.72 25.86
C PRO A 210 3.47 1.47 24.84
N MET A 211 3.78 1.03 23.62
CA MET A 211 2.75 0.62 22.67
C MET A 211 2.04 -0.65 23.11
N LEU A 212 0.78 -0.82 22.71
CA LEU A 212 -0.02 -1.99 23.03
C LEU A 212 -0.94 -2.42 21.88
N LEU A 213 -1.34 -3.69 21.92
CA LEU A 213 -2.36 -4.27 21.06
C LEU A 213 -3.36 -5.03 21.93
N ALA A 214 -4.65 -4.73 21.79
CA ALA A 214 -5.72 -5.42 22.48
C ALA A 214 -6.78 -5.94 21.52
N ARG A 215 -7.42 -7.04 21.87
CA ARG A 215 -8.63 -7.54 21.23
C ARG A 215 -9.84 -7.09 22.05
N LEU A 216 -10.70 -6.26 21.45
CA LEU A 216 -11.92 -5.74 22.07
C LEU A 216 -13.07 -6.75 21.99
N ALA A 217 -13.16 -7.43 20.83
CA ALA A 217 -14.14 -8.47 20.52
C ALA A 217 -13.62 -9.31 19.34
N PRO A 218 -14.26 -10.43 18.99
CA PRO A 218 -13.91 -11.16 17.77
C PRO A 218 -13.91 -10.25 16.54
N GLY A 219 -12.77 -10.15 15.86
CA GLY A 219 -12.58 -9.28 14.69
C GLY A 219 -12.42 -7.78 15.00
N LYS A 220 -12.43 -7.35 16.26
CA LYS A 220 -12.25 -5.95 16.67
C LYS A 220 -11.02 -5.79 17.55
N TYR A 221 -10.18 -4.81 17.23
CA TYR A 221 -8.88 -4.60 17.87
C TYR A 221 -8.69 -3.14 18.28
N LEU A 222 -7.77 -2.93 19.22
CA LEU A 222 -7.26 -1.59 19.54
C LEU A 222 -5.73 -1.63 19.49
N VAL A 223 -5.15 -0.67 18.78
CA VAL A 223 -3.71 -0.38 18.77
C VAL A 223 -3.49 0.91 19.53
N GLY A 224 -2.81 0.83 20.67
CA GLY A 224 -2.41 1.99 21.46
C GLY A 224 -1.02 2.46 21.05
N LEU A 225 -0.95 3.65 20.47
CA LEU A 225 0.31 4.27 20.06
C LEU A 225 0.76 5.28 21.13
N PRO A 226 2.06 5.38 21.41
CA PRO A 226 2.59 6.43 22.28
C PRO A 226 2.31 7.84 21.74
N GLY A 227 2.25 8.85 22.63
CA GLY A 227 2.08 10.25 22.24
C GLY A 227 3.28 10.88 21.54
N ASN A 228 4.49 10.36 21.76
CA ASN A 228 5.69 10.84 21.08
C ASN A 228 5.72 10.42 19.60
N PRO A 229 5.93 11.34 18.63
CA PRO A 229 5.75 11.05 17.21
C PRO A 229 6.57 9.90 16.64
N LEU A 230 7.89 9.84 16.86
CA LEU A 230 8.70 8.72 16.35
C LEU A 230 8.33 7.40 17.07
N ALA A 231 7.94 7.48 18.35
CA ALA A 231 7.45 6.31 19.07
C ALA A 231 6.11 5.78 18.50
N ALA A 232 5.22 6.67 18.08
CA ALA A 232 3.99 6.29 17.39
C ALA A 232 4.29 5.65 16.02
N VAL A 233 5.26 6.16 15.27
CA VAL A 233 5.74 5.56 14.01
C VAL A 233 6.25 4.14 14.25
N SER A 234 7.01 3.90 15.32
CA SER A 234 7.44 2.55 15.69
C SER A 234 6.24 1.62 15.87
N GLY A 235 5.19 2.07 16.58
CA GLY A 235 3.97 1.27 16.79
C GLY A 235 3.15 1.09 15.50
N LEU A 236 3.13 2.07 14.62
CA LEU A 236 2.49 1.94 13.30
C LEU A 236 3.14 0.82 12.47
N LEU A 237 4.48 0.76 12.43
CA LEU A 237 5.20 -0.24 11.63
C LEU A 237 5.21 -1.63 12.29
N THR A 238 5.27 -1.70 13.63
CA THR A 238 5.46 -3.00 14.32
C THR A 238 4.17 -3.64 14.83
N LEU A 239 3.08 -2.87 15.06
CA LEU A 239 1.79 -3.40 15.51
C LEU A 239 0.65 -3.12 14.51
N ALA A 240 0.47 -1.87 14.08
CA ALA A 240 -0.67 -1.52 13.25
C ALA A 240 -0.57 -2.11 11.83
N GLU A 241 0.58 -2.00 11.17
CA GLU A 241 0.76 -2.53 9.81
C GLU A 241 0.60 -4.04 9.73
N PRO A 242 1.25 -4.88 10.57
CA PRO A 242 1.04 -6.32 10.56
C PRO A 242 -0.41 -6.72 10.81
N LEU A 243 -1.10 -6.05 11.75
CA LEU A 243 -2.51 -6.27 12.02
C LEU A 243 -3.37 -5.96 10.78
N LEU A 244 -3.19 -4.78 10.18
CA LEU A 244 -3.97 -4.36 9.00
C LEU A 244 -3.71 -5.28 7.80
N ARG A 245 -2.47 -5.73 7.58
CA ARG A 245 -2.14 -6.71 6.56
C ARG A 245 -2.87 -8.04 6.80
N GLY A 246 -2.85 -8.54 8.04
CA GLY A 246 -3.55 -9.76 8.42
C GLY A 246 -5.06 -9.66 8.16
N LEU A 247 -5.71 -8.57 8.58
CA LEU A 247 -7.14 -8.33 8.36
C LEU A 247 -7.49 -8.18 6.88
N ALA A 248 -6.60 -7.61 6.07
CA ALA A 248 -6.77 -7.46 4.63
C ALA A 248 -6.37 -8.70 3.82
N GLY A 249 -5.99 -9.82 4.47
CA GLY A 249 -5.50 -11.03 3.79
C GLY A 249 -4.20 -10.81 2.99
N ARG A 250 -3.42 -9.78 3.32
CA ARG A 250 -2.17 -9.44 2.61
C ARG A 250 -0.99 -10.15 3.28
N PRO A 251 -0.09 -10.78 2.51
CA PRO A 251 1.11 -11.38 3.08
C PRO A 251 2.01 -10.32 3.70
N ALA A 252 2.80 -10.71 4.69
CA ALA A 252 3.91 -9.90 5.16
C ALA A 252 4.89 -9.63 4.00
N PRO A 253 5.50 -8.44 3.90
CA PRO A 253 6.59 -8.21 2.97
C PRO A 253 7.74 -9.16 3.32
N ALA A 254 8.52 -9.55 2.32
CA ALA A 254 9.76 -10.27 2.58
C ALA A 254 10.71 -9.34 3.35
N PRO A 255 11.23 -9.76 4.52
CA PRO A 255 12.23 -8.96 5.21
C PRO A 255 13.48 -8.84 4.35
N TYR A 256 14.10 -7.70 4.36
CA TYR A 256 15.40 -7.51 3.73
C TYR A 256 16.34 -6.75 4.66
N SER A 257 17.62 -6.93 4.44
CA SER A 257 18.69 -6.24 5.17
C SER A 257 19.61 -5.55 4.21
N ALA A 258 20.25 -4.49 4.68
CA ALA A 258 21.26 -3.77 3.92
C ALA A 258 22.40 -3.29 4.84
N PRO A 259 23.64 -3.12 4.31
CA PRO A 259 24.78 -2.77 5.13
C PRO A 259 24.73 -1.33 5.61
N LEU A 260 25.01 -1.12 6.88
CA LEU A 260 25.05 0.18 7.53
C LEU A 260 26.29 0.97 7.05
N ARG A 261 26.14 2.26 6.74
CA ARG A 261 27.27 3.11 6.35
C ARG A 261 28.07 3.63 7.54
N ASP A 262 27.35 4.16 8.53
CA ASP A 262 27.94 4.81 9.70
C ASP A 262 27.45 4.12 10.98
N GLU A 263 28.30 4.03 12.01
CA GLU A 263 27.96 3.43 13.30
C GLU A 263 26.70 4.05 13.91
N VAL A 264 25.89 3.20 14.56
CA VAL A 264 24.69 3.63 15.31
C VAL A 264 24.74 3.05 16.72
N HIS A 265 24.69 3.95 17.70
CA HIS A 265 24.58 3.56 19.10
C HIS A 265 23.21 2.92 19.40
N GLY A 266 23.21 1.78 20.03
CA GLY A 266 22.02 1.06 20.45
C GLY A 266 21.50 1.48 21.81
N HIS A 267 20.40 0.84 22.23
CA HIS A 267 19.97 0.83 23.62
C HIS A 267 20.58 -0.39 24.33
N PRO A 268 20.89 -0.35 25.63
CA PRO A 268 21.54 -1.49 26.29
C PRO A 268 20.75 -2.80 26.23
N HIS A 269 19.42 -2.74 26.25
CA HIS A 269 18.55 -3.92 26.39
C HIS A 269 17.48 -4.03 25.30
N ASP A 270 17.08 -2.91 24.70
CA ASP A 270 15.97 -2.86 23.74
C ASP A 270 16.47 -2.68 22.31
N THR A 271 15.76 -3.20 21.35
CA THR A 271 15.94 -2.88 19.93
C THR A 271 15.66 -1.40 19.69
N ARG A 272 16.46 -0.76 18.85
CA ARG A 272 16.27 0.64 18.49
C ARG A 272 15.84 0.77 17.03
N LEU A 273 14.79 1.54 16.77
CA LEU A 273 14.36 1.89 15.42
C LEU A 273 14.91 3.26 15.04
N VAL A 274 15.72 3.31 13.99
CA VAL A 274 16.45 4.50 13.57
C VAL A 274 16.09 4.87 12.14
N PRO A 275 15.61 6.09 11.87
CA PRO A 275 15.33 6.55 10.51
C PRO A 275 16.57 6.48 9.62
N VAL A 276 16.44 5.88 8.44
CA VAL A 276 17.51 5.70 7.45
C VAL A 276 17.07 6.08 6.06
N VAL A 277 18.05 6.42 5.22
CA VAL A 277 17.89 6.50 3.76
C VAL A 277 18.83 5.53 3.07
N HIS A 278 18.42 5.02 1.92
CA HIS A 278 19.27 4.22 1.06
C HIS A 278 20.19 5.11 0.20
N ARG A 279 21.49 4.87 0.25
CA ARG A 279 22.50 5.55 -0.57
C ARG A 279 23.58 4.54 -0.98
N ASP A 280 23.80 4.40 -2.28
CA ASP A 280 24.85 3.52 -2.81
C ASP A 280 24.81 2.11 -2.20
N ASP A 281 23.61 1.51 -2.16
CA ASP A 281 23.30 0.21 -1.56
C ASP A 281 23.60 0.08 -0.05
N ARG A 282 23.70 1.21 0.66
CA ARG A 282 23.93 1.26 2.10
C ARG A 282 22.85 2.05 2.83
N LEU A 283 22.66 1.71 4.11
CA LEU A 283 21.82 2.45 5.04
C LEU A 283 22.59 3.62 5.64
N VAL A 284 22.07 4.82 5.45
CA VAL A 284 22.60 6.03 6.06
C VAL A 284 21.69 6.48 7.19
N PRO A 285 22.14 6.38 8.46
CA PRO A 285 21.36 6.83 9.59
C PRO A 285 21.10 8.34 9.53
N LEU A 286 19.87 8.72 9.83
CA LEU A 286 19.50 10.15 9.88
C LEU A 286 19.61 10.71 11.30
N HIS A 287 20.01 11.98 11.38
CA HIS A 287 19.90 12.76 12.59
C HIS A 287 18.42 13.00 12.96
N TYR A 288 18.14 13.53 14.14
CA TYR A 288 16.78 13.81 14.63
C TYR A 288 15.95 12.53 14.79
N ASN A 289 16.50 11.56 15.51
CA ASN A 289 15.92 10.24 15.79
C ASN A 289 15.48 10.06 17.26
N GLY A 290 15.27 11.16 17.98
CA GLY A 290 14.70 11.15 19.33
C GLY A 290 13.18 10.86 19.31
N PRO A 291 12.59 10.42 20.44
CA PRO A 291 11.19 9.96 20.51
C PRO A 291 10.16 10.95 19.96
N ALA A 292 10.34 12.24 20.24
CA ALA A 292 9.46 13.33 19.84
C ALA A 292 9.79 13.94 18.47
N MET A 293 10.76 13.39 17.73
CA MET A 293 11.27 13.97 16.50
C MET A 293 10.65 13.31 15.27
N LEU A 294 10.19 14.14 14.33
CA LEU A 294 9.69 13.68 13.01
C LEU A 294 10.61 14.05 11.84
N ARG A 295 11.57 14.97 12.07
CA ARG A 295 12.43 15.46 10.99
C ARG A 295 13.23 14.36 10.31
N GLY A 296 13.76 13.40 11.10
CA GLY A 296 14.44 12.21 10.55
C GLY A 296 13.46 11.33 9.76
N THR A 297 12.33 10.99 10.34
CA THR A 297 11.32 10.14 9.69
C THR A 297 10.74 10.77 8.42
N ALA A 298 10.54 12.09 8.41
CA ALA A 298 10.02 12.79 7.23
C ALA A 298 10.97 12.75 6.02
N ALA A 299 12.27 12.51 6.26
CA ALA A 299 13.29 12.38 5.22
C ALA A 299 13.73 10.93 4.98
N ALA A 300 13.19 9.97 5.74
CA ALA A 300 13.61 8.58 5.70
C ALA A 300 12.90 7.77 4.61
N ASP A 301 13.58 6.74 4.13
CA ASP A 301 12.99 5.67 3.31
C ASP A 301 12.41 4.56 4.21
N GLY A 302 13.01 4.34 5.39
CA GLY A 302 12.61 3.32 6.34
C GLY A 302 13.21 3.54 7.73
N LEU A 303 12.95 2.59 8.64
CA LEU A 303 13.58 2.50 9.94
C LEU A 303 14.47 1.25 9.99
N ALA A 304 15.77 1.43 10.26
CA ALA A 304 16.68 0.33 10.52
C ALA A 304 16.43 -0.26 11.91
N VAL A 305 16.44 -1.59 12.01
CA VAL A 305 16.28 -2.37 13.23
C VAL A 305 17.66 -2.58 13.85
N VAL A 306 18.02 -1.72 14.80
CA VAL A 306 19.33 -1.74 15.46
C VAL A 306 19.24 -2.61 16.73
N PRO A 307 20.04 -3.67 16.85
CA PRO A 307 20.01 -4.56 18.02
C PRO A 307 20.46 -3.85 19.30
N PRO A 308 20.19 -4.44 20.49
CA PRO A 308 20.79 -3.99 21.75
C PRO A 308 22.30 -3.88 21.63
N GLY A 309 22.87 -2.81 22.18
CA GLY A 309 24.31 -2.51 22.08
C GLY A 309 24.69 -1.64 20.87
N GLY A 310 23.91 -1.67 19.78
CA GLY A 310 24.21 -0.87 18.58
C GLY A 310 24.66 -1.71 17.39
N ALA A 311 25.12 -1.01 16.35
CA ALA A 311 25.64 -1.62 15.13
C ALA A 311 26.80 -0.79 14.57
N SER A 312 27.80 -1.46 14.03
CA SER A 312 28.99 -0.87 13.43
C SER A 312 28.79 -0.65 11.92
N ALA A 313 29.61 0.21 11.34
CA ALA A 313 29.66 0.36 9.88
C ALA A 313 29.94 -0.98 9.20
N GLY A 314 29.13 -1.35 8.23
CA GLY A 314 29.18 -2.63 7.49
C GLY A 314 28.27 -3.72 8.03
N ASP A 315 27.68 -3.57 9.22
CA ASP A 315 26.70 -4.53 9.74
C ASP A 315 25.43 -4.51 8.90
N GLU A 316 24.88 -5.70 8.61
CA GLU A 316 23.61 -5.88 7.91
C GLU A 316 22.43 -5.68 8.88
N LEU A 317 21.61 -4.68 8.61
CA LEU A 317 20.43 -4.37 9.42
C LEU A 317 19.15 -4.57 8.61
N GLU A 318 18.16 -5.21 9.24
CA GLU A 318 16.80 -5.26 8.73
C GLU A 318 16.21 -3.85 8.64
N VAL A 319 15.39 -3.62 7.62
CA VAL A 319 14.72 -2.33 7.39
C VAL A 319 13.21 -2.53 7.38
N LEU A 320 12.52 -1.68 8.13
CA LEU A 320 11.08 -1.51 8.07
C LEU A 320 10.78 -0.32 7.14
N ASP A 321 10.29 -0.60 5.94
CA ASP A 321 9.98 0.43 4.96
C ASP A 321 8.83 1.34 5.41
N LEU A 322 8.93 2.62 5.04
CA LEU A 322 7.77 3.50 5.13
C LEU A 322 6.78 3.21 3.98
N PRO A 323 5.47 3.35 4.19
CA PRO A 323 4.47 2.96 3.18
C PRO A 323 4.59 3.67 1.82
N TRP A 324 5.35 4.72 1.74
CA TRP A 324 5.60 5.53 0.53
C TRP A 324 7.06 5.47 0.03
N ALA A 325 7.94 4.69 0.64
CA ALA A 325 9.37 4.63 0.30
C ALA A 325 9.64 4.30 -1.18
N THR A 326 8.75 3.54 -1.83
CA THR A 326 8.85 3.19 -3.24
C THR A 326 8.33 4.28 -4.20
N LEU A 327 7.70 5.34 -3.67
CA LEU A 327 7.01 6.34 -4.50
C LEU A 327 7.86 7.58 -4.83
N THR A 328 8.95 7.83 -4.10
CA THR A 328 9.84 8.97 -4.39
C THR A 328 11.25 8.77 -3.83
N PRO A 329 12.26 8.64 -4.66
CA PRO A 329 13.58 9.06 -4.25
C PRO A 329 13.59 10.60 -4.24
N TRP A 330 13.08 11.24 -3.17
CA TRP A 330 13.37 12.65 -2.97
C TRP A 330 14.80 12.76 -2.45
N ILE A 331 15.71 13.20 -3.33
CA ILE A 331 17.09 13.49 -3.00
C ILE A 331 17.18 15.00 -2.72
N PRO A 332 17.31 15.45 -1.46
CA PRO A 332 17.79 16.79 -1.25
C PRO A 332 19.27 16.83 -1.67
N SER A 333 19.57 17.62 -2.66
CA SER A 333 20.96 17.88 -3.10
C SER A 333 21.82 18.59 -2.03
N ASP A 334 21.23 18.96 -0.87
CA ASP A 334 21.94 19.58 0.25
C ASP A 334 21.28 19.20 1.58
N ALA A 335 21.95 18.34 2.33
CA ALA A 335 21.55 17.96 3.70
C ALA A 335 21.62 19.12 4.72
N GLY A 336 21.79 20.36 4.29
CA GLY A 336 21.98 21.54 5.13
C GLY A 336 20.90 22.62 5.07
N ARG A 337 19.95 22.57 4.14
CA ARG A 337 18.90 23.60 4.05
C ARG A 337 17.52 22.97 4.10
N CYS A 338 16.94 22.92 5.26
CA CYS A 338 15.54 22.61 5.46
C CYS A 338 14.78 23.87 5.80
N PHE A 339 13.72 24.10 5.08
CA PHE A 339 12.58 24.98 5.36
C PHE A 339 12.88 26.22 6.21
N THR A 340 13.10 27.36 5.59
CA THR A 340 12.89 28.69 6.21
C THR A 340 11.41 28.96 6.37
#